data_5b8956b09a1e5da5c3f4270ce83177cd
#
_entry.id   5b8956b09a1e5da5c3f4270ce83177cd
#
_cell.length_a   1.000
_cell.length_b   1.000
_cell.length_c   1.000
_cell.angle_alpha   90.00
_cell.angle_beta   90.00
_cell.angle_gamma   90.00
#
_symmetry.space_group_name_H-M   'P 1'
#
loop_
_entity.id
_entity.type
_entity.pdbx_description
1 polymer ?
#
loop_
_entity_poly.entity_id
_entity_poly.type
_entity_poly.pdbx_seq_one_letter_code
_entity_poly.pdbx_strand_id
1 'polypeptide(L)'
;MKCNVDYVLREMTINDYDYVYPLWEQIEGLSLEESDTKEAMAIYLNRNRGLCFVACVGDEIVGTLLCGHDGRRGILRHLAVKKEFRRRGIARALVSESVSALAREKIRKCNTYVLDTNAEGLLFWKHLGWYMLEDNYRTLQTSTRQNGWT
;
A
#
# COMPACT_ATOMS: atom_id res chain seq x y z
N MET A 1 -20.45 -7.48 23.52
CA MET A 1 -19.12 -8.12 23.34
C MET A 1 -18.51 -7.63 22.04
N LYS A 2 -17.35 -7.01 22.12
CA LYS A 2 -16.55 -6.75 20.92
C LYS A 2 -15.95 -8.09 20.49
N CYS A 3 -16.37 -8.61 19.34
CA CYS A 3 -15.64 -9.72 18.73
C CYS A 3 -14.26 -9.22 18.36
N ASN A 4 -13.25 -9.53 19.16
CA ASN A 4 -11.87 -9.38 18.75
C ASN A 4 -11.61 -10.39 17.64
N VAL A 5 -11.67 -9.92 16.42
CA VAL A 5 -11.21 -10.74 15.30
C VAL A 5 -9.70 -10.58 15.26
N ASP A 6 -8.99 -11.62 15.64
CA ASP A 6 -7.54 -11.63 15.57
C ASP A 6 -7.10 -11.69 14.11
N TYR A 7 -6.22 -10.78 13.73
CA TYR A 7 -5.60 -10.79 12.42
C TYR A 7 -4.09 -10.98 12.54
N VAL A 8 -3.49 -11.49 11.49
CA VAL A 8 -2.04 -11.72 11.41
C VAL A 8 -1.51 -10.96 10.19
N LEU A 9 -0.40 -10.26 10.37
CA LEU A 9 0.33 -9.66 9.26
C LEU A 9 1.40 -10.63 8.77
N ARG A 10 1.54 -10.73 7.47
CA ARG A 10 2.64 -11.45 6.83
C ARG A 10 3.07 -10.75 5.55
N GLU A 11 4.26 -11.07 5.08
CA GLU A 11 4.75 -10.56 3.81
C GLU A 11 3.85 -11.00 2.67
N MET A 12 3.55 -10.05 1.77
CA MET A 12 2.81 -10.34 0.56
C MET A 12 3.70 -11.06 -0.45
N THR A 13 3.17 -12.09 -1.07
CA THR A 13 3.82 -12.80 -2.16
C THR A 13 2.97 -12.74 -3.42
N ILE A 14 3.56 -13.09 -4.57
CA ILE A 14 2.80 -13.10 -5.83
C ILE A 14 1.65 -14.11 -5.82
N ASN A 15 1.73 -15.14 -4.96
CA ASN A 15 0.64 -16.09 -4.79
C ASN A 15 -0.62 -15.47 -4.19
N ASP A 16 -0.49 -14.29 -3.60
CA ASP A 16 -1.62 -13.54 -3.03
C ASP A 16 -2.36 -12.71 -4.10
N TYR A 17 -1.78 -12.53 -5.27
CA TYR A 17 -2.26 -11.58 -6.27
C TYR A 17 -3.73 -11.78 -6.64
N ASP A 18 -4.15 -13.00 -6.88
CA ASP A 18 -5.53 -13.29 -7.31
C ASP A 18 -6.56 -12.98 -6.20
N TYR A 19 -6.12 -12.87 -4.96
CA TYR A 19 -6.96 -12.52 -3.81
C TYR A 19 -6.91 -11.04 -3.48
N VAL A 20 -5.79 -10.36 -3.71
CA VAL A 20 -5.66 -8.93 -3.39
C VAL A 20 -6.20 -8.04 -4.51
N TYR A 21 -6.09 -8.46 -5.77
CA TYR A 21 -6.56 -7.65 -6.91
C TYR A 21 -8.06 -7.33 -6.81
N PRO A 22 -8.95 -8.29 -6.52
CA PRO A 22 -10.37 -7.97 -6.32
C PRO A 22 -10.62 -7.02 -5.14
N LEU A 23 -9.81 -7.09 -4.09
CA LEU A 23 -9.91 -6.15 -2.98
C LEU A 23 -9.55 -4.73 -3.45
N TRP A 24 -8.50 -4.58 -4.24
CA TRP A 24 -8.11 -3.27 -4.80
C TRP A 24 -9.18 -2.69 -5.71
N GLU A 25 -9.85 -3.52 -6.50
CA GLU A 25 -10.94 -3.08 -7.39
C GLU A 25 -12.11 -2.47 -6.61
N GLN A 26 -12.33 -2.90 -5.38
CA GLN A 26 -13.43 -2.43 -4.53
C GLN A 26 -13.12 -1.13 -3.79
N ILE A 27 -11.85 -0.69 -3.77
CA ILE A 27 -11.45 0.51 -3.03
C ILE A 27 -11.68 1.74 -3.89
N GLU A 28 -12.57 2.62 -3.41
CA GLU A 28 -12.81 3.91 -4.06
C GLU A 28 -11.53 4.77 -4.05
N GLY A 29 -11.21 5.34 -5.20
CA GLY A 29 -10.04 6.20 -5.35
C GLY A 29 -8.73 5.46 -5.59
N LEU A 30 -8.73 4.13 -5.59
CA LEU A 30 -7.56 3.34 -5.93
C LEU A 30 -7.61 3.03 -7.43
N SER A 31 -6.76 3.69 -8.22
CA SER A 31 -6.67 3.47 -9.65
C SER A 31 -5.73 2.31 -9.96
N LEU A 32 -6.22 1.35 -10.72
CA LEU A 32 -5.41 0.22 -11.19
C LEU A 32 -4.93 0.50 -12.61
N GLU A 33 -3.67 0.26 -12.86
CA GLU A 33 -2.99 0.57 -14.11
C GLU A 33 -2.17 -0.63 -14.61
N GLU A 34 -1.43 -0.43 -15.68
CA GLU A 34 -0.56 -1.46 -16.24
C GLU A 34 0.54 -1.93 -15.26
N SER A 35 0.92 -1.08 -14.31
CA SER A 35 1.86 -1.42 -13.24
C SER A 35 1.26 -2.36 -12.19
N ASP A 36 -0.03 -2.61 -12.25
CA ASP A 36 -0.74 -3.49 -11.30
C ASP A 36 -1.08 -4.86 -11.90
N THR A 37 -0.58 -5.18 -13.09
CA THR A 37 -0.71 -6.53 -13.65
C THR A 37 0.04 -7.54 -12.80
N LYS A 38 -0.31 -8.81 -12.91
CA LYS A 38 0.35 -9.88 -12.15
C LYS A 38 1.86 -9.94 -12.44
N GLU A 39 2.25 -9.78 -13.68
CA GLU A 39 3.66 -9.76 -14.10
C GLU A 39 4.41 -8.58 -13.52
N ALA A 40 3.82 -7.37 -13.61
CA ALA A 40 4.41 -6.17 -13.03
C ALA A 40 4.51 -6.28 -11.52
N MET A 41 3.50 -6.84 -10.86
CA MET A 41 3.48 -7.00 -9.41
C MET A 41 4.52 -8.02 -8.95
N ALA A 42 4.77 -9.08 -9.72
CA ALA A 42 5.83 -10.04 -9.41
C ALA A 42 7.21 -9.36 -9.39
N ILE A 43 7.47 -8.49 -10.36
CA ILE A 43 8.71 -7.69 -10.42
C ILE A 43 8.79 -6.74 -9.22
N TYR A 44 7.70 -6.05 -8.92
CA TYR A 44 7.64 -5.10 -7.81
C TYR A 44 7.91 -5.77 -6.45
N LEU A 45 7.24 -6.87 -6.17
CA LEU A 45 7.41 -7.61 -4.91
C LEU A 45 8.82 -8.18 -4.77
N ASN A 46 9.40 -8.65 -5.86
CA ASN A 46 10.78 -9.14 -5.85
C ASN A 46 11.79 -8.01 -5.59
N ARG A 47 11.56 -6.82 -6.16
CA ARG A 47 12.39 -5.64 -5.95
C ARG A 47 12.30 -5.13 -4.50
N ASN A 48 11.14 -5.27 -3.86
CA ASN A 48 10.82 -4.69 -2.57
C ASN A 48 10.53 -5.75 -1.51
N ARG A 49 11.36 -6.79 -1.47
CA ARG A 49 11.21 -7.88 -0.48
C ARG A 49 11.22 -7.36 0.94
N GLY A 50 10.31 -7.90 1.75
CA GLY A 50 10.18 -7.57 3.16
C GLY A 50 9.46 -6.25 3.45
N LEU A 51 8.94 -5.56 2.42
CA LEU A 51 8.31 -4.25 2.58
C LEU A 51 6.80 -4.25 2.39
N CYS A 52 6.25 -5.21 1.65
CA CYS A 52 4.82 -5.30 1.32
C CYS A 52 4.15 -6.35 2.18
N PHE A 53 2.97 -6.03 2.74
CA PHE A 53 2.31 -6.89 3.70
C PHE A 53 0.83 -7.10 3.37
N VAL A 54 0.32 -8.22 3.81
CA VAL A 54 -1.12 -8.51 3.86
C VAL A 54 -1.53 -8.78 5.30
N ALA A 55 -2.78 -8.45 5.60
CA ALA A 55 -3.43 -8.82 6.84
C ALA A 55 -4.40 -9.96 6.57
N CYS A 56 -4.33 -11.01 7.36
CA CYS A 56 -5.16 -12.20 7.23
C CYS A 56 -5.99 -12.43 8.47
N VAL A 57 -7.24 -12.81 8.27
CA VAL A 57 -8.11 -13.37 9.31
C VAL A 57 -8.38 -14.81 8.92
N GLY A 58 -7.79 -15.75 9.63
CA GLY A 58 -7.74 -17.14 9.18
C GLY A 58 -7.04 -17.20 7.82
N ASP A 59 -7.68 -17.82 6.84
CA ASP A 59 -7.14 -17.94 5.48
C ASP A 59 -7.54 -16.79 4.55
N GLU A 60 -8.34 -15.84 5.05
CA GLU A 60 -8.83 -14.72 4.25
C GLU A 60 -7.89 -13.51 4.32
N ILE A 61 -7.50 -12.98 3.16
CA ILE A 61 -6.78 -11.72 3.09
C ILE A 61 -7.80 -10.58 3.20
N VAL A 62 -7.66 -9.76 4.23
CA VAL A 62 -8.60 -8.66 4.53
C VAL A 62 -7.96 -7.29 4.41
N GLY A 63 -6.66 -7.21 4.25
CA GLY A 63 -5.95 -5.94 4.09
C GLY A 63 -4.63 -6.10 3.36
N THR A 64 -4.19 -5.01 2.73
CA THR A 64 -2.95 -4.95 1.96
C THR A 64 -2.25 -3.63 2.14
N LEU A 65 -0.94 -3.63 1.95
CA LEU A 65 -0.14 -2.43 1.78
C LEU A 65 1.08 -2.75 0.92
N LEU A 66 1.26 -1.98 -0.15
CA LEU A 66 2.46 -2.01 -0.96
C LEU A 66 3.43 -0.94 -0.48
N CYS A 67 4.70 -1.29 -0.44
CA CYS A 67 5.77 -0.39 -0.04
C CYS A 67 7.02 -0.65 -0.87
N GLY A 68 7.65 0.41 -1.33
CA GLY A 68 8.92 0.35 -2.05
C GLY A 68 9.75 1.58 -1.75
N HIS A 69 10.99 1.61 -2.25
CA HIS A 69 11.85 2.78 -2.14
C HIS A 69 12.85 2.84 -3.30
N ASP A 70 13.41 4.02 -3.49
CA ASP A 70 14.42 4.31 -4.51
C ASP A 70 15.85 4.36 -3.95
N GLY A 71 16.06 3.88 -2.72
CA GLY A 71 17.31 3.99 -1.97
C GLY A 71 17.38 5.23 -1.07
N ARG A 72 16.43 6.15 -1.20
CA ARG A 72 16.40 7.40 -0.42
C ARG A 72 15.08 7.62 0.31
N ARG A 73 13.95 7.41 -0.38
CA ARG A 73 12.62 7.62 0.15
C ARG A 73 11.72 6.45 -0.15
N GLY A 74 10.90 6.08 0.81
CA GLY A 74 9.88 5.07 0.64
C GLY A 74 8.60 5.67 0.05
N ILE A 75 7.80 4.81 -0.56
CA ILE A 75 6.46 5.14 -1.04
C ILE A 75 5.52 4.01 -0.61
N LEU A 76 4.44 4.38 0.06
CA LEU A 76 3.37 3.46 0.41
C LEU A 76 2.24 3.61 -0.60
N ARG A 77 1.74 2.46 -1.09
CA ARG A 77 0.67 2.41 -2.08
C ARG A 77 -0.32 1.30 -1.74
N HIS A 78 -1.51 1.41 -2.29
CA HIS A 78 -2.53 0.35 -2.24
C HIS A 78 -2.82 -0.11 -0.80
N LEU A 79 -2.92 0.85 0.12
CA LEU A 79 -3.45 0.57 1.45
C LEU A 79 -4.95 0.30 1.31
N ALA A 80 -5.35 -0.91 1.58
CA ALA A 80 -6.73 -1.33 1.43
C ALA A 80 -7.12 -2.26 2.58
N VAL A 81 -8.29 -2.05 3.14
CA VAL A 81 -8.87 -2.94 4.16
C VAL A 81 -10.32 -3.20 3.77
N LYS A 82 -10.73 -4.46 3.76
CA LYS A 82 -12.11 -4.83 3.52
C LYS A 82 -13.03 -4.08 4.46
N LYS A 83 -14.14 -3.58 3.94
CA LYS A 83 -15.07 -2.72 4.67
C LYS A 83 -15.51 -3.34 6.01
N GLU A 84 -15.78 -4.65 6.02
CA GLU A 84 -16.23 -5.38 7.20
C GLU A 84 -15.17 -5.48 8.29
N PHE A 85 -13.90 -5.24 7.93
CA PHE A 85 -12.76 -5.35 8.86
C PHE A 85 -12.15 -3.99 9.21
N ARG A 86 -12.77 -2.89 8.81
CA ARG A 86 -12.30 -1.52 9.15
C ARG A 86 -12.53 -1.21 10.62
N ARG A 87 -11.82 -0.18 11.10
CA ARG A 87 -11.87 0.30 12.50
C ARG A 87 -11.40 -0.72 13.54
N ARG A 88 -10.53 -1.63 13.14
CA ARG A 88 -9.94 -2.66 14.03
C ARG A 88 -8.42 -2.52 14.15
N GLY A 89 -7.86 -1.43 13.64
CA GLY A 89 -6.42 -1.17 13.71
C GLY A 89 -5.59 -1.87 12.63
N ILE A 90 -6.22 -2.53 11.66
CA ILE A 90 -5.49 -3.28 10.61
C ILE A 90 -4.67 -2.34 9.73
N ALA A 91 -5.26 -1.25 9.24
CA ALA A 91 -4.55 -0.28 8.40
C ALA A 91 -3.35 0.33 9.15
N ARG A 92 -3.55 0.72 10.40
CA ARG A 92 -2.48 1.23 11.25
C ARG A 92 -1.34 0.21 11.42
N ALA A 93 -1.68 -1.05 11.65
CA ALA A 93 -0.71 -2.12 11.81
C ALA A 93 0.08 -2.36 10.52
N LEU A 94 -0.58 -2.36 9.37
CA LEU A 94 0.08 -2.49 8.06
C LEU A 94 1.07 -1.36 7.83
N VAL A 95 0.68 -0.12 8.08
CA VAL A 95 1.55 1.05 7.93
C VAL A 95 2.75 0.94 8.87
N SER A 96 2.53 0.61 10.13
CA SER A 96 3.59 0.45 11.12
C SER A 96 4.61 -0.61 10.70
N GLU A 97 4.16 -1.73 10.17
CA GLU A 97 5.03 -2.81 9.72
C GLU A 97 5.91 -2.39 8.54
N SER A 98 5.33 -1.76 7.52
CA SER A 98 6.08 -1.28 6.36
C SER A 98 7.05 -0.15 6.72
N VAL A 99 6.63 0.79 7.56
CA VAL A 99 7.51 1.89 8.01
C VAL A 99 8.69 1.34 8.81
N SER A 100 8.45 0.37 9.69
CA SER A 100 9.52 -0.29 10.44
C SER A 100 10.48 -1.04 9.52
N ALA A 101 9.95 -1.70 8.49
CA ALA A 101 10.76 -2.40 7.49
C ALA A 101 11.66 -1.42 6.71
N LEU A 102 11.11 -0.27 6.31
CA LEU A 102 11.90 0.80 5.67
C LEU A 102 13.02 1.31 6.59
N ALA A 103 12.71 1.51 7.86
CA ALA A 103 13.69 1.98 8.84
C ALA A 103 14.86 1.00 9.00
N ARG A 104 14.59 -0.32 8.97
CA ARG A 104 15.63 -1.33 9.00
C ARG A 104 16.56 -1.26 7.78
N GLU A 105 16.06 -0.78 6.64
CA GLU A 105 16.84 -0.57 5.42
C GLU A 105 17.47 0.84 5.35
N LYS A 106 17.43 1.60 6.44
CA LYS A 106 17.96 2.96 6.54
C LYS A 106 17.23 4.00 5.71
N ILE A 107 16.00 3.72 5.31
CA ILE A 107 15.14 4.69 4.64
C ILE A 107 14.42 5.50 5.71
N ARG A 108 14.70 6.79 5.78
CA ARG A 108 14.29 7.65 6.90
C ARG A 108 12.94 8.36 6.69
N LYS A 109 12.50 8.47 5.45
CA LYS A 109 11.24 9.15 5.11
C LYS A 109 10.49 8.35 4.07
N CYS A 110 9.18 8.39 4.15
CA CYS A 110 8.31 7.79 3.15
C CYS A 110 7.11 8.68 2.90
N ASN A 111 6.57 8.57 1.71
CA ASN A 111 5.45 9.35 1.24
C ASN A 111 4.29 8.41 0.88
N THR A 112 3.09 8.95 0.88
CA THR A 112 1.93 8.32 0.26
C THR A 112 1.14 9.39 -0.47
N TYR A 113 0.34 8.99 -1.43
CA TYR A 113 -0.52 9.90 -2.17
C TYR A 113 -1.97 9.65 -1.77
N VAL A 114 -2.68 10.70 -1.43
CA VAL A 114 -4.10 10.64 -1.08
C VAL A 114 -4.80 11.67 -1.95
N LEU A 115 -5.90 11.26 -2.60
CA LEU A 115 -6.71 12.22 -3.36
C LEU A 115 -7.19 13.33 -2.42
N ASP A 116 -7.15 14.57 -2.88
CA ASP A 116 -7.57 15.73 -2.10
C ASP A 116 -9.06 15.68 -1.73
N THR A 117 -9.84 14.93 -2.50
CA THR A 117 -11.27 14.69 -2.25
C THR A 117 -11.53 13.56 -1.25
N ASN A 118 -10.50 12.79 -0.86
CA ASN A 118 -10.63 11.69 0.09
C ASN A 118 -10.43 12.18 1.52
N ALA A 119 -11.46 12.79 2.09
CA ALA A 119 -11.41 13.36 3.44
C ALA A 119 -11.11 12.31 4.52
N GLU A 120 -11.71 11.12 4.42
CA GLU A 120 -11.46 10.02 5.38
C GLU A 120 -10.00 9.56 5.33
N GLY A 121 -9.45 9.41 4.14
CA GLY A 121 -8.04 9.04 3.96
C GLY A 121 -7.11 10.07 4.56
N LEU A 122 -7.35 11.36 4.30
CA LEU A 122 -6.55 12.44 4.87
C LEU A 122 -6.60 12.46 6.40
N LEU A 123 -7.77 12.25 6.99
CA LEU A 123 -7.92 12.15 8.45
C LEU A 123 -7.17 10.95 9.01
N PHE A 124 -7.26 9.80 8.36
CA PHE A 124 -6.54 8.60 8.77
C PHE A 124 -5.03 8.86 8.89
N TRP A 125 -4.41 9.42 7.85
CA TRP A 125 -2.98 9.69 7.86
C TRP A 125 -2.59 10.75 8.89
N LYS A 126 -3.41 11.78 9.07
CA LYS A 126 -3.19 12.79 10.13
C LYS A 126 -3.23 12.17 11.52
N HIS A 127 -4.16 11.26 11.79
CA HIS A 127 -4.23 10.56 13.07
C HIS A 127 -3.02 9.67 13.33
N LEU A 128 -2.34 9.21 12.29
CA LEU A 128 -1.09 8.47 12.42
C LEU A 128 0.12 9.38 12.65
N GLY A 129 -0.06 10.69 12.63
CA GLY A 129 1.03 11.66 12.78
C GLY A 129 1.70 12.04 11.48
N TRP A 130 1.14 11.62 10.34
CA TRP A 130 1.64 12.04 9.03
C TRP A 130 1.21 13.47 8.74
N TYR A 131 2.04 14.22 8.05
CA TYR A 131 1.76 15.62 7.73
C TYR A 131 1.73 15.85 6.23
N MET A 132 0.90 16.79 5.83
CA MET A 132 0.78 17.20 4.45
C MET A 132 1.96 18.08 4.06
N LEU A 133 2.59 17.78 2.92
CA LEU A 133 3.63 18.64 2.38
C LEU A 133 2.96 19.83 1.68
N GLU A 134 3.27 21.03 2.16
CA GLU A 134 2.85 22.28 1.52
C GLU A 134 3.92 22.68 0.51
N ASP A 135 3.90 22.07 -0.65
CA ASP A 135 4.85 22.37 -1.69
C ASP A 135 4.17 22.85 -2.97
N ASN A 136 4.93 23.52 -3.80
CA ASN A 136 4.49 24.01 -5.10
C ASN A 136 4.85 23.07 -6.24
N TYR A 137 5.13 21.80 -5.91
CA TYR A 137 5.49 20.79 -6.90
C TYR A 137 4.25 20.29 -7.62
N ARG A 138 4.46 19.97 -8.88
CA ARG A 138 3.46 19.27 -9.70
C ARG A 138 4.02 17.91 -10.08
N THR A 139 3.15 16.92 -10.11
CA THR A 139 3.52 15.60 -10.61
C THR A 139 3.54 15.64 -12.14
N LEU A 140 4.66 15.21 -12.71
CA LEU A 140 4.79 15.02 -14.16
C LEU A 140 5.10 13.56 -14.42
N GLN A 141 4.55 13.04 -15.48
CA GLN A 141 4.70 11.64 -15.83
C GLN A 141 4.93 11.49 -17.33
N THR A 142 5.76 10.52 -17.69
CA THR A 142 5.90 10.06 -19.06
C THR A 142 5.99 8.54 -19.09
N SER A 143 5.70 7.94 -20.22
CA SER A 143 5.96 6.51 -20.43
C SER A 143 7.40 6.32 -20.88
N THR A 144 8.08 5.30 -20.36
CA THR A 144 9.39 4.89 -20.86
C THR A 144 9.28 4.02 -22.10
N ARG A 145 8.05 3.60 -22.45
CA ARG A 145 7.78 2.86 -23.69
C ARG A 145 8.00 3.81 -24.87
N GLN A 146 9.00 3.50 -25.71
CA GLN A 146 9.26 4.24 -26.94
C GLN A 146 8.48 3.61 -28.10
N ASN A 147 8.19 4.40 -29.13
CA ASN A 147 7.59 3.88 -30.35
C ASN A 147 8.47 2.76 -30.93
N GLY A 148 7.90 1.58 -31.11
CA GLY A 148 8.61 0.41 -31.61
C GLY A 148 9.00 -0.64 -30.55
N TRP A 149 8.70 -0.39 -29.30
CA TRP A 149 8.82 -1.42 -28.27
C TRP A 149 7.57 -2.29 -28.29
N THR A 150 7.74 -3.55 -28.55
CA THR A 150 6.66 -4.55 -28.51
C THR A 150 6.77 -5.39 -27.24
#